data_2cb13ac20caf11c2728d010b94b45b8d
#
_entry.id   2cb13ac20caf11c2728d010b94b45b8d
#
_cell.length_a   1.000
_cell.length_b   1.000
_cell.length_c   1.000
_cell.angle_alpha   90.00
_cell.angle_beta   90.00
_cell.angle_gamma   90.00
#
_symmetry.space_group_name_H-M   'P 1'
#
loop_
_entity.id
_entity.type
_entity.pdbx_description
1 polymer ?
#
loop_
_entity_poly.entity_id
_entity_poly.type
_entity_poly.pdbx_seq_one_letter_code
_entity_poly.pdbx_strand_id
1 'polypeptide(L)'
;MMNLVILKILARKWMEYGTLNSNLLQGKNMSEELTLEERKVIYRARRGLKEIDVYFDPYVKQHYLQANAAEKALFKELVDQEDPDLLDWFMEVTEPPRPELKDFIVKLKHYVHG
;
A
#
# COMPACT_ATOMS: atom_id res chain seq x y z
N MET A 1 -12.04 -11.02 -7.26
CA MET A 1 -11.21 -11.79 -8.05
C MET A 1 -9.94 -11.13 -8.36
N MET A 2 -9.96 -9.95 -8.92
CA MET A 2 -8.76 -9.27 -9.19
C MET A 2 -7.93 -9.08 -7.96
N ASN A 3 -8.52 -8.76 -6.86
CA ASN A 3 -7.74 -8.53 -5.67
C ASN A 3 -6.98 -9.79 -5.28
N LEU A 4 -7.60 -10.92 -5.47
CA LEU A 4 -6.97 -12.15 -5.09
C LEU A 4 -5.75 -12.37 -5.96
N VAL A 5 -5.84 -12.03 -7.20
CA VAL A 5 -4.72 -12.22 -8.11
C VAL A 5 -3.61 -11.27 -7.72
N ILE A 6 -3.93 -10.05 -7.43
CA ILE A 6 -2.94 -9.08 -7.03
C ILE A 6 -2.26 -9.52 -5.75
N LEU A 7 -3.03 -10.02 -4.81
CA LEU A 7 -2.45 -10.47 -3.56
C LEU A 7 -1.50 -11.63 -3.79
N LYS A 8 -1.84 -12.51 -4.71
CA LYS A 8 -0.98 -13.63 -4.98
C LYS A 8 0.31 -13.15 -5.60
N ILE A 9 0.23 -12.19 -6.47
CA ILE A 9 1.41 -11.66 -7.10
C ILE A 9 2.30 -11.00 -6.06
N LEU A 10 1.71 -10.23 -5.16
CA LEU A 10 2.50 -9.60 -4.13
C LEU A 10 3.13 -10.63 -3.21
N ALA A 11 2.38 -11.63 -2.83
CA ALA A 11 2.89 -12.66 -1.95
C ALA A 11 4.05 -13.38 -2.61
N ARG A 12 3.89 -13.65 -3.90
CA ARG A 12 4.93 -14.36 -4.60
C ARG A 12 6.19 -13.49 -4.64
N LYS A 13 6.02 -12.22 -4.90
CA LYS A 13 7.16 -11.36 -4.95
C LYS A 13 7.85 -11.31 -3.61
N TRP A 14 7.12 -11.29 -2.55
CA TRP A 14 7.71 -11.26 -1.24
C TRP A 14 8.49 -12.53 -1.00
N MET A 15 7.99 -13.64 -1.44
CA MET A 15 8.69 -14.88 -1.27
C MET A 15 9.95 -14.88 -2.10
N GLU A 16 9.89 -14.33 -3.27
CA GLU A 16 11.05 -14.28 -4.12
C GLU A 16 12.11 -13.40 -3.48
N TYR A 17 11.70 -12.31 -2.91
CA TYR A 17 12.65 -11.43 -2.25
C TYR A 17 13.28 -12.20 -1.10
N GLY A 18 12.52 -12.88 -0.32
CA GLY A 18 13.04 -13.63 0.79
C GLY A 18 14.01 -14.69 0.34
N THR A 19 13.69 -15.32 -0.74
CA THR A 19 14.53 -16.38 -1.24
C THR A 19 15.77 -15.82 -1.87
N LEU A 20 15.57 -14.85 -2.70
CA LEU A 20 16.70 -14.30 -3.38
C LEU A 20 17.59 -13.52 -2.49
N ASN A 21 17.08 -12.93 -1.49
CA ASN A 21 17.89 -12.19 -0.63
C ASN A 21 19.10 -12.92 -0.24
N SER A 22 18.97 -14.13 -0.01
CA SER A 22 20.11 -14.84 0.43
C SER A 22 21.15 -14.78 -0.64
N ASN A 23 20.73 -14.65 -1.82
CA ASN A 23 21.71 -14.65 -2.86
C ASN A 23 22.10 -13.31 -3.14
N LEU A 24 21.19 -12.48 -3.21
CA LEU A 24 21.43 -11.22 -3.65
C LEU A 24 22.04 -10.51 -2.66
N LEU A 25 22.22 -10.96 -1.64
CA LEU A 25 22.78 -10.34 -0.76
C LEU A 25 23.79 -9.62 -1.29
N GLN A 26 24.17 -10.02 -2.21
CA GLN A 26 25.03 -9.41 -2.94
C GLN A 26 24.69 -8.07 -2.76
N GLY A 27 23.95 -7.91 -2.11
CA GLY A 27 23.78 -6.68 -1.84
C GLY A 27 23.18 -5.70 -2.58
N LYS A 28 23.27 -5.66 -3.63
CA LYS A 28 22.77 -4.64 -4.33
C LYS A 28 21.46 -4.40 -3.91
N ASN A 29 20.90 -5.26 -3.44
CA ASN A 29 19.56 -5.06 -3.31
C ASN A 29 19.30 -4.45 -2.04
N MET A 30 20.16 -4.18 -1.36
CA MET A 30 19.88 -3.58 -0.22
C MET A 30 19.03 -2.47 -0.43
N SER A 31 19.32 -1.76 -1.38
CA SER A 31 18.57 -0.60 -1.57
C SER A 31 17.21 -1.03 -1.89
N GLU A 32 17.05 -2.14 -2.42
CA GLU A 32 15.77 -2.50 -2.80
C GLU A 32 15.13 -3.19 -1.70
N GLU A 33 15.80 -3.48 -0.67
CA GLU A 33 15.16 -4.12 0.33
C GLU A 33 14.29 -3.21 1.08
N LEU A 34 13.15 -3.66 1.44
CA LEU A 34 12.20 -2.86 2.18
C LEU A 34 12.66 -2.72 3.60
N THR A 35 12.49 -1.57 4.18
CA THR A 35 12.78 -1.37 5.58
C THR A 35 11.68 -2.09 6.36
N LEU A 36 11.91 -2.31 7.63
CA LEU A 36 10.90 -2.95 8.46
C LEU A 36 9.64 -2.11 8.48
N GLU A 37 9.79 -0.81 8.52
CA GLU A 37 8.64 0.07 8.54
C GLU A 37 7.84 -0.08 7.25
N GLU A 38 8.52 -0.11 6.13
CA GLU A 38 7.84 -0.27 4.85
C GLU A 38 7.11 -1.60 4.77
N ARG A 39 7.72 -2.65 5.30
CA ARG A 39 7.06 -3.95 5.27
C ARG A 39 5.79 -3.93 6.11
N LYS A 40 5.83 -3.26 7.26
CA LYS A 40 4.67 -3.20 8.10
C LYS A 40 3.54 -2.44 7.40
N VAL A 41 3.88 -1.35 6.73
CA VAL A 41 2.88 -0.55 6.06
C VAL A 41 2.24 -1.36 4.94
N ILE A 42 3.05 -2.03 4.14
CA ILE A 42 2.53 -2.81 3.03
C ILE A 42 1.66 -3.94 3.56
N TYR A 43 2.08 -4.56 4.64
CA TYR A 43 1.32 -5.66 5.19
C TYR A 43 -0.04 -5.16 5.69
N ARG A 44 -0.06 -4.01 6.35
CA ARG A 44 -1.31 -3.49 6.84
C ARG A 44 -2.22 -3.01 5.73
N ALA A 45 -1.67 -2.68 4.57
CA ALA A 45 -2.48 -2.23 3.45
C ALA A 45 -3.33 -3.36 2.89
N ARG A 46 -2.97 -4.61 3.20
CA ARG A 46 -3.73 -5.75 2.69
C ARG A 46 -4.87 -6.05 3.64
N ARG A 47 -6.00 -5.45 3.40
CA ARG A 47 -7.12 -5.56 4.32
C ARG A 47 -8.05 -6.71 4.06
N GLY A 48 -8.04 -7.23 2.87
CA GLY A 48 -9.00 -8.25 2.51
C GLY A 48 -10.35 -7.68 2.18
N LEU A 49 -10.44 -6.36 2.05
CA LEU A 49 -11.67 -5.72 1.67
C LEU A 49 -11.53 -5.22 0.27
N LYS A 50 -12.35 -5.75 -0.65
CA LYS A 50 -12.26 -5.39 -2.02
C LYS A 50 -12.37 -3.89 -2.22
N GLU A 51 -13.26 -3.25 -1.53
CA GLU A 51 -13.51 -1.83 -1.71
C GLU A 51 -12.29 -0.97 -1.41
N ILE A 52 -11.39 -1.47 -0.58
CA ILE A 52 -10.23 -0.71 -0.21
C ILE A 52 -9.00 -1.24 -0.93
N ASP A 53 -8.90 -2.55 -1.05
CA ASP A 53 -7.76 -3.15 -1.70
C ASP A 53 -7.61 -2.71 -3.15
N VAL A 54 -8.71 -2.41 -3.80
CA VAL A 54 -8.68 -1.98 -5.19
C VAL A 54 -7.89 -0.67 -5.30
N TYR A 55 -7.80 0.10 -4.23
CA TYR A 55 -7.04 1.35 -4.24
C TYR A 55 -5.66 1.14 -3.64
N PHE A 56 -5.55 0.38 -2.58
CA PHE A 56 -4.27 0.20 -1.90
C PHE A 56 -3.31 -0.70 -2.68
N ASP A 57 -3.79 -1.77 -3.23
CA ASP A 57 -2.90 -2.71 -3.91
C ASP A 57 -2.15 -2.09 -5.08
N PRO A 58 -2.81 -1.38 -5.99
CA PRO A 58 -2.07 -0.76 -7.07
C PRO A 58 -1.09 0.29 -6.59
N TYR A 59 -1.46 1.01 -5.55
CA TYR A 59 -0.58 2.04 -5.02
C TYR A 59 0.68 1.39 -4.44
N VAL A 60 0.52 0.36 -3.67
CA VAL A 60 1.65 -0.33 -3.08
C VAL A 60 2.55 -0.88 -4.18
N LYS A 61 1.93 -1.46 -5.20
CA LYS A 61 2.68 -2.09 -6.24
C LYS A 61 3.42 -1.12 -7.13
N GLN A 62 2.87 0.01 -7.39
CA GLN A 62 3.42 0.92 -8.38
C GLN A 62 3.96 2.24 -7.86
N HIS A 63 3.54 2.67 -6.72
CA HIS A 63 3.87 4.02 -6.27
C HIS A 63 4.50 4.14 -4.89
N TYR A 64 4.13 3.28 -3.97
CA TYR A 64 4.52 3.49 -2.59
C TYR A 64 6.03 3.59 -2.38
N LEU A 65 6.77 2.67 -2.94
CA LEU A 65 8.21 2.65 -2.67
C LEU A 65 8.92 3.83 -3.31
N GLN A 66 8.30 4.45 -4.29
CA GLN A 66 8.91 5.57 -4.95
C GLN A 66 8.40 6.89 -4.40
N ALA A 67 7.48 6.85 -3.47
CA ALA A 67 6.91 8.06 -2.92
C ALA A 67 7.90 8.72 -1.99
N ASN A 68 7.76 10.02 -1.80
CA ASN A 68 8.65 10.72 -0.89
C ASN A 68 8.23 10.43 0.55
N ALA A 69 9.03 10.87 1.51
CA ALA A 69 8.78 10.56 2.90
C ALA A 69 7.43 11.07 3.39
N ALA A 70 7.04 12.23 2.93
CA ALA A 70 5.77 12.81 3.37
C ALA A 70 4.60 11.97 2.90
N GLU A 71 4.66 11.51 1.66
CA GLU A 71 3.58 10.71 1.12
C GLU A 71 3.55 9.34 1.77
N LYS A 72 4.71 8.76 2.04
CA LYS A 72 4.75 7.48 2.72
C LYS A 72 4.16 7.60 4.13
N ALA A 73 4.38 8.72 4.79
CA ALA A 73 3.82 8.95 6.10
C ALA A 73 2.29 9.05 6.03
N LEU A 74 1.77 9.68 4.98
CA LEU A 74 0.32 9.77 4.82
C LEU A 74 -0.27 8.39 4.57
N PHE A 75 0.40 7.59 3.76
CA PHE A 75 -0.09 6.25 3.46
C PHE A 75 -0.06 5.40 4.75
N LYS A 76 0.98 5.55 5.54
CA LYS A 76 1.07 4.81 6.79
C LYS A 76 -0.07 5.22 7.70
N GLU A 77 -0.36 6.50 7.78
CA GLU A 77 -1.43 6.96 8.62
C GLU A 77 -2.75 6.37 8.14
N LEU A 78 -2.92 6.27 6.83
CA LEU A 78 -4.13 5.75 6.28
C LEU A 78 -4.29 4.26 6.58
N VAL A 79 -3.24 3.48 6.40
CA VAL A 79 -3.37 2.05 6.63
C VAL A 79 -3.46 1.70 8.11
N ASP A 80 -3.17 2.64 8.98
CA ASP A 80 -3.33 2.40 10.40
C ASP A 80 -4.78 2.61 10.85
N GLN A 81 -5.64 3.11 9.99
CA GLN A 81 -7.03 3.33 10.35
C GLN A 81 -7.81 2.03 10.29
N GLU A 82 -8.97 2.00 10.94
CA GLU A 82 -9.77 0.81 10.95
C GLU A 82 -10.62 0.71 9.71
N ASP A 83 -10.99 -0.48 9.33
CA ASP A 83 -11.75 -0.69 8.10
C ASP A 83 -13.02 0.15 8.00
N PRO A 84 -13.83 0.26 9.03
CA PRO A 84 -15.05 1.07 8.89
C PRO A 84 -14.76 2.53 8.55
N ASP A 85 -13.71 3.09 9.15
CA ASP A 85 -13.36 4.47 8.86
C ASP A 85 -12.88 4.61 7.43
N LEU A 86 -12.06 3.68 6.98
CA LEU A 86 -11.56 3.75 5.61
C LEU A 86 -12.70 3.60 4.62
N LEU A 87 -13.63 2.68 4.90
CA LEU A 87 -14.74 2.50 4.00
C LEU A 87 -15.57 3.78 3.91
N ASP A 88 -15.82 4.43 5.03
CA ASP A 88 -16.60 5.66 5.02
C ASP A 88 -15.88 6.74 4.21
N TRP A 89 -14.59 6.84 4.35
CA TRP A 89 -13.85 7.88 3.64
C TRP A 89 -13.78 7.59 2.14
N PHE A 90 -13.54 6.34 1.78
CA PHE A 90 -13.46 6.01 0.36
C PHE A 90 -14.82 6.06 -0.33
N MET A 91 -15.90 5.77 0.41
CA MET A 91 -17.22 5.82 -0.15
C MET A 91 -17.83 7.20 0.01
N GLU A 92 -17.08 8.12 0.61
CA GLU A 92 -17.52 9.48 0.78
C GLU A 92 -18.74 9.63 1.68
N VAL A 93 -18.89 8.74 2.62
CA VAL A 93 -19.94 8.86 3.60
C VAL A 93 -19.53 9.91 4.65
N THR A 94 -18.26 9.90 5.05
CA THR A 94 -17.74 10.92 5.94
C THR A 94 -16.40 11.36 5.40
N GLU A 95 -15.87 12.43 5.91
CA GLU A 95 -14.59 12.92 5.47
C GLU A 95 -13.50 12.61 6.47
N PRO A 96 -12.29 12.38 6.00
CA PRO A 96 -11.17 12.18 6.91
C PRO A 96 -10.95 13.42 7.77
N PRO A 97 -10.29 13.25 8.90
CA PRO A 97 -10.10 14.37 9.83
C PRO A 97 -9.15 15.43 9.32
N ARG A 98 -8.33 15.10 8.33
CA ARG A 98 -7.38 16.07 7.84
C ARG A 98 -7.48 16.21 6.34
N PRO A 99 -7.34 17.42 5.82
CA PRO A 99 -7.45 17.63 4.37
C PRO A 99 -6.37 16.86 3.61
N GLU A 100 -5.20 16.67 4.21
CA GLU A 100 -4.14 15.95 3.53
C GLU A 100 -4.54 14.51 3.26
N LEU A 101 -5.26 13.91 4.19
CA LEU A 101 -5.72 12.54 3.99
C LEU A 101 -6.80 12.51 2.92
N LYS A 102 -7.66 13.51 2.89
CA LYS A 102 -8.71 13.55 1.90
C LYS A 102 -8.08 13.68 0.52
N ASP A 103 -7.11 14.56 0.37
CA ASP A 103 -6.46 14.77 -0.91
C ASP A 103 -5.73 13.50 -1.35
N PHE A 104 -5.14 12.79 -0.39
CA PHE A 104 -4.44 11.57 -0.71
C PHE A 104 -5.41 10.48 -1.19
N ILE A 105 -6.58 10.41 -0.56
CA ILE A 105 -7.59 9.44 -0.97
C ILE A 105 -8.04 9.75 -2.41
N VAL A 106 -8.20 11.03 -2.73
CA VAL A 106 -8.57 11.41 -4.08
C VAL A 106 -7.47 10.97 -5.05
N LYS A 107 -6.21 11.12 -4.65
CA LYS A 107 -5.11 10.72 -5.48
C LYS A 107 -5.11 9.21 -5.70
N LEU A 108 -5.39 8.44 -4.66
CA LEU A 108 -5.47 7.00 -4.80
C LEU A 108 -6.58 6.61 -5.76
N LYS A 109 -7.72 7.27 -5.67
CA LYS A 109 -8.81 6.97 -6.56
C LYS A 109 -8.44 7.31 -8.00
N HIS A 110 -7.69 8.38 -8.15
CA HIS A 110 -7.30 8.81 -9.49
C HIS A 110 -6.37 7.78 -10.13
N TYR A 111 -5.49 7.19 -9.36
CA TYR A 111 -4.60 6.18 -9.91
C TYR A 111 -5.40 4.98 -10.47
N VAL A 112 -6.54 4.70 -9.91
CA VAL A 112 -7.33 3.57 -10.33
C VAL A 112 -8.35 3.92 -11.40
N HIS A 113 -9.02 5.05 -11.23
CA HIS A 113 -10.10 5.40 -12.14
C HIS A 113 -9.69 6.40 -13.22
N GLY A 114 -8.54 6.90 -13.09
CA GLY A 114 -8.06 7.81 -14.10
C GLY A 114 -8.52 9.20 -13.88
#